data_f270845fe48108524716162f2c0752f3
#
_entry.id   f270845fe48108524716162f2c0752f3
#
_cell.length_a   1.000
_cell.length_b   1.000
_cell.length_c   1.000
_cell.angle_alpha   90.00
_cell.angle_beta   90.00
_cell.angle_gamma   90.00
#
_symmetry.space_group_name_H-M   'P 1'
#
loop_
_entity.id
_entity.type
_entity.pdbx_description
1 polymer ?
#
loop_
_entity_poly.entity_id
_entity_poly.type
_entity_poly.pdbx_seq_one_letter_code
_entity_poly.pdbx_strand_id
1 'polypeptide(L)'
;ENPNVNLKIFYSRPGETDLKDEDYHIEGRVTVENFKPLLPSNNYEFYICAPPPMVKDLRTGLASWGVPKTSVHFEAFGPATVKKCTTDSKDSKKEDAPKIDIRFTKSGKILPWNPNLTSLLEFAEKNGIPLDSGCRAGNCGTCLTAIKSGEVTYVGEPGSLPEAGSCLACIAVPKGDLTLDA
;
A
#
# COMPACT_ATOMS: atom_id res chain seq x y z
N GLU A 1 18.47 -3.91 30.46
CA GLU A 1 18.52 -4.35 29.05
C GLU A 1 18.10 -5.82 28.95
N ASN A 2 17.25 -6.16 27.98
CA ASN A 2 16.85 -7.55 27.76
C ASN A 2 17.89 -8.21 26.85
N PRO A 3 18.63 -9.24 27.31
CA PRO A 3 19.70 -9.86 26.53
C PRO A 3 19.21 -10.55 25.23
N ASN A 4 17.90 -10.74 25.11
CA ASN A 4 17.29 -11.36 23.92
C ASN A 4 16.83 -10.30 22.86
N VAL A 5 17.08 -9.00 23.11
CA VAL A 5 16.72 -7.94 22.17
C VAL A 5 18.00 -7.29 21.64
N ASN A 6 18.14 -7.28 20.31
CA ASN A 6 19.23 -6.58 19.63
C ASN A 6 18.65 -5.42 18.81
N LEU A 7 18.86 -4.19 19.26
CA LEU A 7 18.40 -2.98 18.59
C LEU A 7 19.49 -2.47 17.65
N LYS A 8 19.12 -2.22 16.39
CA LYS A 8 19.97 -1.50 15.42
C LYS A 8 19.23 -0.30 14.87
N ILE A 9 19.83 0.87 14.99
CA ILE A 9 19.28 2.14 14.53
C ILE A 9 19.99 2.52 13.24
N PHE A 10 19.19 2.88 12.22
CA PHE A 10 19.68 3.32 10.91
C PHE A 10 19.30 4.78 10.69
N TYR A 11 20.27 5.61 10.38
CA TYR A 11 20.02 6.97 9.91
C TYR A 11 20.30 7.06 8.41
N SER A 12 19.27 7.38 7.62
CA SER A 12 19.44 7.49 6.16
C SER A 12 20.25 8.70 5.72
N ARG A 13 20.33 9.72 6.56
CA ARG A 13 21.10 10.94 6.38
C ARG A 13 21.42 11.51 7.76
N PRO A 14 22.48 11.05 8.41
CA PRO A 14 22.91 11.65 9.68
C PRO A 14 23.27 13.12 9.47
N GLY A 15 22.91 13.97 10.42
CA GLY A 15 23.33 15.36 10.48
C GLY A 15 24.74 15.50 11.03
N GLU A 16 25.30 16.72 11.00
CA GLU A 16 26.65 16.99 11.47
C GLU A 16 26.83 16.76 12.99
N THR A 17 25.73 16.80 13.74
CA THR A 17 25.72 16.61 15.20
C THR A 17 25.38 15.20 15.63
N ASP A 18 24.96 14.32 14.71
CA ASP A 18 24.60 12.95 15.03
C ASP A 18 25.85 12.08 15.22
N LEU A 19 25.94 11.40 16.34
CA LEU A 19 27.08 10.59 16.70
C LEU A 19 26.83 9.11 16.40
N LYS A 20 27.73 8.55 15.59
CA LYS A 20 27.69 7.10 15.31
C LYS A 20 27.98 6.33 16.60
N ASP A 21 27.26 5.22 16.77
CA ASP A 21 27.26 4.32 17.93
C ASP A 21 26.64 4.91 19.21
N GLU A 22 26.21 6.19 19.20
CA GLU A 22 25.40 6.83 20.23
C GLU A 22 23.96 7.02 19.71
N ASP A 23 23.76 7.81 18.65
CA ASP A 23 22.46 8.12 18.07
C ASP A 23 22.03 7.10 17.02
N TYR A 24 22.96 6.56 16.25
CA TYR A 24 22.71 5.54 15.24
C TYR A 24 23.87 4.55 15.11
N HIS A 25 23.58 3.35 14.63
CA HIS A 25 24.57 2.29 14.45
C HIS A 25 25.04 2.18 13.00
N ILE A 26 24.13 2.40 12.05
CA ILE A 26 24.38 2.17 10.62
C ILE A 26 23.86 3.36 9.83
N GLU A 27 24.72 3.91 8.98
CA GLU A 27 24.34 4.94 8.02
C GLU A 27 23.70 4.30 6.79
N GLY A 28 22.63 4.91 6.29
CA GLY A 28 21.89 4.48 5.12
C GLY A 28 20.49 3.98 5.45
N ARG A 29 19.76 3.59 4.40
CA ARG A 29 18.42 3.00 4.54
C ARG A 29 18.52 1.54 4.93
N VAL A 30 17.52 1.05 5.66
CA VAL A 30 17.40 -0.38 5.95
C VAL A 30 17.22 -1.15 4.64
N THR A 31 18.14 -2.06 4.36
CA THR A 31 18.08 -3.00 3.24
C THR A 31 18.42 -4.40 3.75
N VAL A 32 18.09 -5.43 3.00
CA VAL A 32 18.43 -6.81 3.38
C VAL A 32 19.95 -6.99 3.51
N GLU A 33 20.71 -6.36 2.66
CA GLU A 33 22.18 -6.45 2.69
C GLU A 33 22.79 -5.83 3.96
N ASN A 34 22.13 -4.82 4.56
CA ASN A 34 22.60 -4.20 5.80
C ASN A 34 22.36 -5.11 7.03
N PHE A 35 21.25 -5.80 7.12
CA PHE A 35 20.94 -6.61 8.30
C PHE A 35 21.24 -8.10 8.14
N LYS A 36 21.36 -8.60 6.94
CA LYS A 36 21.74 -10.00 6.66
C LYS A 36 23.01 -10.45 7.40
N PRO A 37 24.11 -9.64 7.47
CA PRO A 37 25.28 -10.01 8.24
C PRO A 37 25.06 -10.06 9.77
N LEU A 38 23.95 -9.51 10.26
CA LEU A 38 23.60 -9.50 11.67
C LEU A 38 22.85 -10.75 12.10
N LEU A 39 22.41 -11.57 11.12
CA LEU A 39 21.62 -12.76 11.33
C LEU A 39 22.43 -14.00 10.94
N PRO A 40 22.47 -15.07 11.78
CA PRO A 40 23.21 -16.29 11.48
C PRO A 40 22.60 -17.13 10.34
N SER A 41 21.34 -16.88 9.97
CA SER A 41 20.61 -17.59 8.91
C SER A 41 19.48 -16.75 8.36
N ASN A 42 18.71 -17.29 7.43
CA ASN A 42 17.46 -16.71 6.92
C ASN A 42 16.19 -17.34 7.52
N ASN A 43 16.35 -18.22 8.52
CA ASN A 43 15.23 -18.93 9.15
C ASN A 43 14.65 -18.13 10.33
N TYR A 44 14.04 -17.00 10.01
CA TYR A 44 13.36 -16.09 10.94
C TYR A 44 11.99 -15.70 10.43
N GLU A 45 11.12 -15.28 11.34
CA GLU A 45 9.91 -14.53 11.01
C GLU A 45 10.25 -13.03 10.89
N PHE A 46 9.95 -12.44 9.75
CA PHE A 46 10.25 -11.04 9.45
C PHE A 46 8.97 -10.21 9.53
N TYR A 47 8.95 -9.24 10.43
CA TYR A 47 7.85 -8.29 10.60
C TYR A 47 8.29 -6.91 10.12
N ILE A 48 7.66 -6.43 9.05
CA ILE A 48 8.04 -5.18 8.38
C ILE A 48 6.92 -4.17 8.54
N CYS A 49 7.26 -3.02 9.13
CA CYS A 49 6.35 -1.92 9.35
C CYS A 49 7.01 -0.66 8.75
N ALA A 50 6.65 -0.31 7.51
CA ALA A 50 7.39 0.68 6.74
C ALA A 50 6.53 1.30 5.61
N PRO A 51 6.96 2.42 4.99
CA PRO A 51 6.34 2.96 3.78
C PRO A 51 6.34 1.93 2.63
N PRO A 52 5.32 1.94 1.73
CA PRO A 52 5.16 0.95 0.67
C PRO A 52 6.39 0.69 -0.20
N PRO A 53 7.18 1.68 -0.63
CA PRO A 53 8.39 1.41 -1.40
C PRO A 53 9.42 0.58 -0.63
N MET A 54 9.61 0.87 0.67
CA MET A 54 10.54 0.14 1.51
C MET A 54 10.07 -1.30 1.78
N VAL A 55 8.77 -1.50 2.01
CA VAL A 55 8.19 -2.84 2.13
C VAL A 55 8.46 -3.65 0.87
N LYS A 56 8.26 -3.07 -0.31
CA LYS A 56 8.52 -3.73 -1.60
C LYS A 56 9.98 -4.14 -1.73
N ASP A 57 10.91 -3.23 -1.44
CA ASP A 57 12.35 -3.48 -1.58
C ASP A 57 12.82 -4.58 -0.60
N LEU A 58 12.38 -4.51 0.67
CA LEU A 58 12.70 -5.53 1.67
C LEU A 58 12.12 -6.90 1.31
N ARG A 59 10.86 -6.98 0.88
CA ARG A 59 10.26 -8.26 0.45
C ARG A 59 11.01 -8.87 -0.73
N THR A 60 11.41 -8.05 -1.72
CA THR A 60 12.20 -8.52 -2.86
C THR A 60 13.56 -9.03 -2.42
N GLY A 61 14.25 -8.31 -1.55
CA GLY A 61 15.54 -8.73 -1.01
C GLY A 61 15.46 -10.00 -0.17
N LEU A 62 14.44 -10.13 0.70
CA LEU A 62 14.21 -11.34 1.50
C LEU A 62 13.92 -12.56 0.62
N ALA A 63 13.09 -12.41 -0.41
CA ALA A 63 12.83 -13.48 -1.38
C ALA A 63 14.11 -13.90 -2.11
N SER A 64 14.97 -12.95 -2.51
CA SER A 64 16.27 -13.22 -3.12
C SER A 64 17.25 -13.91 -2.16
N TRP A 65 17.10 -13.68 -0.85
CA TRP A 65 17.87 -14.38 0.17
C TRP A 65 17.33 -15.78 0.50
N GLY A 66 16.20 -16.18 -0.11
CA GLY A 66 15.58 -17.49 0.08
C GLY A 66 14.63 -17.58 1.27
N VAL A 67 14.17 -16.44 1.82
CA VAL A 67 13.15 -16.43 2.88
C VAL A 67 11.79 -16.81 2.28
N PRO A 68 11.08 -17.79 2.87
CA PRO A 68 9.73 -18.14 2.43
C PRO A 68 8.76 -16.96 2.56
N LYS A 69 7.84 -16.81 1.61
CA LYS A 69 6.82 -15.74 1.67
C LYS A 69 5.93 -15.83 2.92
N THR A 70 5.74 -17.01 3.45
CA THR A 70 4.97 -17.29 4.66
C THR A 70 5.62 -16.75 5.93
N SER A 71 6.93 -16.54 5.91
CA SER A 71 7.71 -15.98 7.04
C SER A 71 7.95 -14.47 6.91
N VAL A 72 7.27 -13.80 5.97
CA VAL A 72 7.39 -12.33 5.79
C VAL A 72 6.04 -11.67 6.01
N HIS A 73 5.91 -11.02 7.15
CA HIS A 73 4.72 -10.27 7.57
C HIS A 73 4.97 -8.78 7.41
N PHE A 74 4.00 -8.03 6.90
CA PHE A 74 4.21 -6.60 6.72
C PHE A 74 2.95 -5.78 6.90
N GLU A 75 3.14 -4.56 7.37
CA GLU A 75 2.14 -3.49 7.39
C GLU A 75 2.71 -2.28 6.66
N ALA A 76 2.00 -1.79 5.66
CA ALA A 76 2.38 -0.56 4.96
C ALA A 76 1.62 0.62 5.58
N PHE A 77 2.34 1.68 5.96
CA PHE A 77 1.77 2.92 6.48
C PHE A 77 1.79 4.03 5.43
N GLY A 78 0.76 4.83 5.50
CA GLY A 78 0.56 6.02 4.68
C GLY A 78 -0.46 5.82 3.57
N PRO A 79 -0.98 6.92 3.00
CA PRO A 79 -1.74 6.86 1.79
C PRO A 79 -0.84 6.18 0.77
N ALA A 80 -1.37 5.19 0.06
CA ALA A 80 -0.70 4.66 -1.10
C ALA A 80 -0.42 5.85 -2.02
N THR A 81 0.79 6.38 -1.94
CA THR A 81 1.28 7.32 -2.94
C THR A 81 1.51 6.47 -4.18
N VAL A 82 0.41 6.11 -4.81
CA VAL A 82 0.41 5.57 -6.15
C VAL A 82 0.96 6.69 -7.01
N LYS A 83 2.28 6.70 -7.17
CA LYS A 83 2.84 7.35 -8.34
C LYS A 83 2.14 6.68 -9.51
N LYS A 84 1.22 7.43 -10.19
CA LYS A 84 0.89 7.11 -11.56
C LYS A 84 2.21 6.67 -12.20
N CYS A 85 2.26 5.46 -12.76
CA CYS A 85 3.19 5.20 -13.84
C CYS A 85 2.86 6.23 -14.89
N THR A 86 3.53 7.36 -14.86
CA THR A 86 3.62 8.26 -15.98
C THR A 86 4.50 7.52 -16.98
N THR A 87 3.87 6.74 -17.84
CA THR A 87 4.34 6.70 -19.21
C THR A 87 4.27 8.15 -19.66
N ASP A 88 5.43 8.77 -19.84
CA ASP A 88 5.57 10.05 -20.53
C ASP A 88 4.81 9.98 -21.86
N SER A 89 3.66 10.57 -21.90
CA SER A 89 2.97 10.94 -23.11
C SER A 89 2.33 12.29 -22.87
N LYS A 90 3.02 13.27 -23.47
CA LYS A 90 2.61 14.64 -23.63
C LYS A 90 1.16 14.75 -24.09
N ASP A 91 0.47 15.74 -23.52
CA ASP A 91 -0.69 16.44 -24.06
C ASP A 91 -1.50 15.68 -25.13
N SER A 92 -2.63 15.15 -24.72
CA SER A 92 -3.78 15.16 -25.61
C SER A 92 -5.06 15.27 -24.79
N LYS A 93 -5.79 16.36 -25.00
CA LYS A 93 -7.22 16.49 -24.74
C LYS A 93 -7.90 15.17 -25.12
N LYS A 94 -8.47 14.45 -24.17
CA LYS A 94 -9.47 13.42 -24.42
C LYS A 94 -10.81 13.89 -23.87
N GLU A 95 -11.50 14.67 -24.66
CA GLU A 95 -12.95 14.61 -24.77
C GLU A 95 -13.26 13.24 -25.39
N ASP A 96 -14.18 12.49 -24.74
CA ASP A 96 -14.71 11.18 -25.15
C ASP A 96 -14.08 9.92 -24.54
N ALA A 97 -13.80 9.91 -23.23
CA ALA A 97 -13.74 8.65 -22.51
C ALA A 97 -15.15 8.27 -22.02
N PRO A 98 -15.59 6.98 -22.12
CA PRO A 98 -16.87 6.56 -21.59
C PRO A 98 -17.01 7.00 -20.13
N LYS A 99 -18.08 7.74 -19.82
CA LYS A 99 -18.39 8.13 -18.45
C LYS A 99 -18.68 6.86 -17.66
N ILE A 100 -17.83 6.54 -16.69
CA ILE A 100 -18.02 5.45 -15.76
C ILE A 100 -18.88 5.97 -14.59
N ASP A 101 -19.99 5.32 -14.31
CA ASP A 101 -20.87 5.66 -13.20
C ASP A 101 -20.65 4.72 -12.01
N ILE A 102 -20.47 5.31 -10.82
CA ILE A 102 -20.35 4.57 -9.57
C ILE A 102 -21.65 4.73 -8.79
N ARG A 103 -22.32 3.62 -8.52
CA ARG A 103 -23.55 3.55 -7.73
C ARG A 103 -23.24 3.04 -6.32
N PHE A 104 -23.72 3.76 -5.32
CA PHE A 104 -23.68 3.38 -3.91
C PHE A 104 -25.08 3.01 -3.43
N THR A 105 -25.32 1.75 -3.07
CA THR A 105 -26.67 1.24 -2.83
C THR A 105 -27.30 1.76 -1.55
N LYS A 106 -26.51 1.92 -0.47
CA LYS A 106 -27.03 2.41 0.82
C LYS A 106 -27.36 3.90 0.79
N SER A 107 -26.53 4.70 0.14
CA SER A 107 -26.77 6.15 0.00
C SER A 107 -27.70 6.50 -1.17
N GLY A 108 -27.94 5.56 -2.08
CA GLY A 108 -28.73 5.76 -3.31
C GLY A 108 -28.06 6.67 -4.34
N LYS A 109 -26.83 7.11 -4.11
CA LYS A 109 -26.12 8.04 -4.99
C LYS A 109 -25.57 7.33 -6.21
N ILE A 110 -25.64 7.99 -7.37
CA ILE A 110 -24.98 7.61 -8.62
C ILE A 110 -24.11 8.81 -9.02
N LEU A 111 -22.83 8.60 -9.17
CA LEU A 111 -21.86 9.66 -9.38
C LEU A 111 -20.87 9.26 -10.46
N PRO A 112 -20.54 10.18 -11.39
CA PRO A 112 -19.53 9.91 -12.42
C PRO A 112 -18.13 9.78 -11.79
N TRP A 113 -17.42 8.73 -12.15
CA TRP A 113 -16.06 8.50 -11.72
C TRP A 113 -15.13 9.64 -12.17
N ASN A 114 -14.31 10.11 -11.24
CA ASN A 114 -13.26 11.07 -11.57
C ASN A 114 -11.89 10.33 -11.72
N PRO A 115 -11.35 10.20 -12.94
CA PRO A 115 -10.10 9.47 -13.18
C PRO A 115 -8.85 10.12 -12.57
N ASN A 116 -8.96 11.35 -12.06
CA ASN A 116 -7.87 11.99 -11.33
C ASN A 116 -7.76 11.52 -9.87
N LEU A 117 -8.74 10.75 -9.38
CA LEU A 117 -8.71 10.18 -8.04
C LEU A 117 -7.94 8.87 -8.03
N THR A 118 -7.31 8.60 -6.89
CA THR A 118 -6.41 7.45 -6.74
C THR A 118 -7.13 6.17 -6.34
N SER A 119 -8.34 6.28 -5.76
CA SER A 119 -9.09 5.12 -5.28
C SER A 119 -10.58 5.39 -5.10
N LEU A 120 -11.37 4.32 -5.00
CA LEU A 120 -12.80 4.37 -4.66
C LEU A 120 -13.03 4.95 -3.27
N LEU A 121 -12.13 4.73 -2.31
CA LEU A 121 -12.22 5.33 -0.98
C LEU A 121 -12.12 6.86 -1.07
N GLU A 122 -11.11 7.38 -1.77
CA GLU A 122 -10.95 8.82 -1.98
C GLU A 122 -12.17 9.43 -2.69
N PHE A 123 -12.73 8.70 -3.67
CA PHE A 123 -13.92 9.11 -4.38
C PHE A 123 -15.14 9.19 -3.46
N ALA A 124 -15.34 8.18 -2.62
CA ALA A 124 -16.43 8.15 -1.65
C ALA A 124 -16.31 9.30 -0.63
N GLU A 125 -15.13 9.50 -0.05
CA GLU A 125 -14.85 10.58 0.90
C GLU A 125 -15.15 11.95 0.32
N LYS A 126 -14.69 12.25 -0.90
CA LYS A 126 -14.95 13.52 -1.59
C LYS A 126 -16.43 13.78 -1.88
N ASN A 127 -17.22 12.72 -1.98
CA ASN A 127 -18.66 12.82 -2.24
C ASN A 127 -19.52 12.63 -0.99
N GLY A 128 -18.90 12.61 0.20
CA GLY A 128 -19.58 12.48 1.48
C GLY A 128 -20.29 11.14 1.66
N ILE A 129 -19.68 10.07 1.14
CA ILE A 129 -20.15 8.70 1.32
C ILE A 129 -19.24 8.03 2.35
N PRO A 130 -19.78 7.60 3.50
CA PRO A 130 -18.99 6.98 4.53
C PRO A 130 -18.54 5.59 4.07
N LEU A 131 -17.22 5.36 4.05
CA LEU A 131 -16.59 4.07 3.93
C LEU A 131 -15.60 3.90 5.07
N ASP A 132 -15.58 2.74 5.68
CA ASP A 132 -14.59 2.44 6.70
C ASP A 132 -13.19 2.45 6.10
N SER A 133 -12.23 2.99 6.85
CA SER A 133 -10.84 3.04 6.41
C SER A 133 -9.87 2.91 7.59
N GLY A 134 -8.73 2.27 7.32
CA GLY A 134 -7.64 2.09 8.29
C GLY A 134 -6.30 2.42 7.66
N CYS A 135 -5.54 1.41 7.24
CA CYS A 135 -4.16 1.58 6.73
C CYS A 135 -4.06 2.33 5.40
N ARG A 136 -5.13 2.44 4.62
CA ARG A 136 -5.20 3.06 3.27
C ARG A 136 -4.16 2.52 2.27
N ALA A 137 -3.64 1.33 2.52
CA ALA A 137 -2.58 0.70 1.74
C ALA A 137 -2.93 -0.74 1.30
N GLY A 138 -4.20 -1.15 1.45
CA GLY A 138 -4.68 -2.46 1.01
C GLY A 138 -4.30 -3.64 1.90
N ASN A 139 -3.88 -3.41 3.15
CA ASN A 139 -3.39 -4.50 4.01
C ASN A 139 -4.36 -4.91 5.14
N CYS A 140 -5.00 -3.94 5.80
CA CYS A 140 -5.76 -4.21 7.03
C CYS A 140 -7.18 -4.74 6.80
N GLY A 141 -7.71 -4.65 5.58
CA GLY A 141 -9.07 -5.11 5.27
C GLY A 141 -10.20 -4.19 5.73
N THR A 142 -9.93 -3.14 6.54
CA THR A 142 -10.98 -2.25 7.08
C THR A 142 -11.84 -1.60 6.00
N CYS A 143 -11.28 -1.33 4.82
CA CYS A 143 -11.99 -0.72 3.68
C CYS A 143 -12.65 -1.76 2.76
N LEU A 144 -12.86 -2.98 3.23
CA LEU A 144 -13.51 -4.02 2.46
C LEU A 144 -14.95 -3.61 2.13
N THR A 145 -15.27 -3.54 0.84
CA THR A 145 -16.57 -3.10 0.34
C THR A 145 -17.10 -4.12 -0.65
N ALA A 146 -18.35 -4.57 -0.46
CA ALA A 146 -18.97 -5.53 -1.36
C ALA A 146 -19.31 -4.89 -2.72
N ILE A 147 -19.06 -5.62 -3.79
CA ILE A 147 -19.39 -5.27 -5.16
C ILE A 147 -20.70 -5.99 -5.53
N LYS A 148 -21.75 -5.22 -5.87
CA LYS A 148 -23.02 -5.77 -6.35
C LYS A 148 -23.00 -6.02 -7.86
N SER A 149 -22.29 -5.17 -8.62
CA SER A 149 -22.06 -5.35 -10.05
C SER A 149 -20.83 -4.55 -10.51
N GLY A 150 -20.22 -4.98 -11.62
CA GLY A 150 -19.03 -4.36 -12.18
C GLY A 150 -17.73 -4.99 -11.66
N GLU A 151 -16.61 -4.43 -12.09
CA GLU A 151 -15.27 -4.91 -11.76
C GLU A 151 -14.35 -3.77 -11.35
N VAL A 152 -13.36 -4.11 -10.55
CA VAL A 152 -12.29 -3.20 -10.15
C VAL A 152 -10.91 -3.71 -10.56
N THR A 153 -9.95 -2.82 -10.61
CA THR A 153 -8.53 -3.16 -10.62
C THR A 153 -7.84 -2.47 -9.43
N TYR A 154 -6.68 -2.96 -9.05
CA TYR A 154 -5.92 -2.41 -7.92
C TYR A 154 -4.73 -1.58 -8.42
N VAL A 155 -4.53 -0.42 -7.82
CA VAL A 155 -3.42 0.51 -8.12
C VAL A 155 -2.13 0.09 -7.42
N GLY A 156 -2.17 -0.92 -6.55
CA GLY A 156 -1.05 -1.50 -5.83
C GLY A 156 -1.30 -2.99 -5.56
N GLU A 157 -0.30 -3.69 -5.06
CA GLU A 157 -0.48 -5.08 -4.63
C GLU A 157 -1.21 -5.09 -3.28
N PRO A 158 -2.40 -5.70 -3.18
CA PRO A 158 -3.06 -5.89 -1.90
C PRO A 158 -2.26 -6.85 -1.02
N GLY A 159 -2.19 -6.58 0.27
CA GLY A 159 -1.54 -7.47 1.24
C GLY A 159 -2.23 -8.82 1.38
N SER A 160 -3.55 -8.83 1.18
CA SER A 160 -4.37 -10.03 0.99
C SER A 160 -5.44 -9.75 -0.05
N LEU A 161 -5.69 -10.70 -0.94
CA LEU A 161 -6.81 -10.56 -1.88
C LEU A 161 -8.13 -10.70 -1.11
N PRO A 162 -9.10 -9.79 -1.33
CA PRO A 162 -10.43 -9.94 -0.75
C PRO A 162 -11.17 -11.11 -1.40
N GLU A 163 -12.20 -11.61 -0.71
CA GLU A 163 -13.09 -12.62 -1.26
C GLU A 163 -13.78 -12.13 -2.54
N ALA A 164 -14.15 -13.08 -3.41
CA ALA A 164 -14.87 -12.79 -4.63
C ALA A 164 -16.16 -11.98 -4.34
N GLY A 165 -16.40 -10.94 -5.12
CA GLY A 165 -17.55 -10.04 -4.92
C GLY A 165 -17.29 -8.92 -3.91
N SER A 166 -16.03 -8.68 -3.51
CA SER A 166 -15.64 -7.54 -2.69
C SER A 166 -14.35 -6.90 -3.16
N CYS A 167 -14.07 -5.68 -2.70
CA CYS A 167 -12.83 -4.98 -3.01
C CYS A 167 -12.28 -4.21 -1.79
N LEU A 168 -10.99 -3.95 -1.82
CA LEU A 168 -10.33 -3.03 -0.90
C LEU A 168 -10.42 -1.61 -1.48
N ALA A 169 -11.44 -0.85 -1.07
CA ALA A 169 -11.77 0.45 -1.66
C ALA A 169 -10.61 1.45 -1.65
N CYS A 170 -9.68 1.33 -0.70
CA CYS A 170 -8.56 2.27 -0.56
C CYS A 170 -7.47 2.16 -1.65
N ILE A 171 -7.45 1.05 -2.39
CA ILE A 171 -6.51 0.82 -3.50
C ILE A 171 -7.20 0.38 -4.79
N ALA A 172 -8.52 0.29 -4.79
CA ALA A 172 -9.31 -0.12 -5.95
C ALA A 172 -9.71 1.07 -6.82
N VAL A 173 -9.71 0.88 -8.13
CA VAL A 173 -10.28 1.79 -9.12
C VAL A 173 -11.23 1.02 -10.05
N PRO A 174 -12.32 1.62 -10.55
CA PRO A 174 -13.29 0.94 -11.39
C PRO A 174 -12.72 0.66 -12.78
N LYS A 175 -13.09 -0.48 -13.38
CA LYS A 175 -12.81 -0.79 -14.80
C LYS A 175 -13.94 -0.31 -15.74
N GLY A 176 -15.12 -0.09 -15.22
CA GLY A 176 -16.33 0.33 -15.89
C GLY A 176 -17.38 0.67 -14.85
N ASP A 177 -18.64 0.74 -15.24
CA ASP A 177 -19.75 1.00 -14.30
C ASP A 177 -19.71 0.02 -13.14
N LEU A 178 -19.85 0.57 -11.93
CA LEU A 178 -19.65 -0.20 -10.70
C LEU A 178 -20.76 0.10 -9.70
N THR A 179 -21.28 -0.94 -9.05
CA THR A 179 -22.23 -0.79 -7.95
C THR A 179 -21.62 -1.37 -6.67
N LEU A 180 -21.55 -0.55 -5.65
CA LEU A 180 -21.00 -0.88 -4.34
C LEU A 180 -22.10 -0.93 -3.27
N ASP A 181 -21.95 -1.81 -2.28
CA ASP A 181 -22.83 -1.90 -1.11
C ASP A 181 -22.38 -0.89 -0.02
N ALA A 182 -22.59 0.38 -0.30
CA ALA A 182 -22.17 1.48 0.57
C ALA A 182 -23.18 2.63 0.55
#